data_fec4927b1c6e174958163c5037ff73cd
#
_entry.id   fec4927b1c6e174958163c5037ff73cd
#
_cell.length_a   1.000
_cell.length_b   1.000
_cell.length_c   1.000
_cell.angle_alpha   90.00
_cell.angle_beta   90.00
_cell.angle_gamma   90.00
#
_symmetry.space_group_name_H-M   'P 1'
#
loop_
_entity.id
_entity.type
_entity.pdbx_description
1 polymer ?
#
loop_
_entity_poly.entity_id
_entity_poly.type
_entity_poly.pdbx_seq_one_letter_code
_entity_poly.pdbx_strand_id
1 'polypeptide(L)'
;MNRAATVWLIQRFLDPTAEILFVEPGEVAAVQEREGAISFDAPGARYPHKDQQGRCSFEQLVDERLAGDRSLRSLAEIVHGADFPDESATTPEAAGLWAISQGFTDVAQDDEEIVARAAFLYDSLLAHLRRRPERTARERA
;
A
#
# COMPACT_ATOMS: atom_id res chain seq x y z
N MET A 1 5.09 -4.95 -3.32
CA MET A 1 4.75 -4.49 -1.97
C MET A 1 3.55 -3.57 -1.98
N ASN A 2 3.63 -2.42 -2.61
CA ASN A 2 2.56 -1.43 -2.71
C ASN A 2 1.23 -2.00 -3.21
N ARG A 3 1.24 -2.87 -4.23
CA ARG A 3 0.04 -3.51 -4.78
C ARG A 3 -0.73 -4.31 -3.72
N ALA A 4 -0.07 -5.20 -3.00
CA ALA A 4 -0.71 -6.00 -1.96
C ALA A 4 -1.25 -5.13 -0.81
N ALA A 5 -0.49 -4.13 -0.38
CA ALA A 5 -0.92 -3.18 0.63
C ALA A 5 -2.12 -2.36 0.17
N THR A 6 -2.14 -1.93 -1.09
CA THR A 6 -3.23 -1.14 -1.66
C THR A 6 -4.52 -1.96 -1.76
N VAL A 7 -4.45 -3.21 -2.20
CA VAL A 7 -5.62 -4.10 -2.20
C VAL A 7 -6.17 -4.29 -0.79
N TRP A 8 -5.30 -4.56 0.18
CA TRP A 8 -5.69 -4.67 1.57
C TRP A 8 -6.41 -3.40 2.08
N LEU A 9 -5.85 -2.22 1.79
CA LEU A 9 -6.44 -0.93 2.18
C LEU A 9 -7.84 -0.75 1.61
N ILE A 10 -8.00 -1.03 0.31
CA ILE A 10 -9.29 -0.90 -0.38
C ILE A 10 -10.33 -1.81 0.26
N GLN A 11 -10.04 -3.10 0.40
CA GLN A 11 -10.98 -4.08 0.90
C GLN A 11 -11.27 -3.92 2.39
N ARG A 12 -10.33 -3.39 3.17
CA ARG A 12 -10.49 -3.22 4.61
C ARG A 12 -11.20 -1.92 4.99
N PHE A 13 -10.98 -0.84 4.26
CA PHE A 13 -11.40 0.50 4.67
C PHE A 13 -12.27 1.25 3.66
N LEU A 14 -12.23 0.91 2.38
CA LEU A 14 -12.94 1.66 1.34
C LEU A 14 -14.12 0.88 0.77
N ASP A 15 -13.92 -0.36 0.36
CA ASP A 15 -14.96 -1.21 -0.22
C ASP A 15 -14.68 -2.69 0.06
N PRO A 16 -15.32 -3.29 1.08
CA PRO A 16 -15.13 -4.70 1.43
C PRO A 16 -15.53 -5.68 0.32
N THR A 17 -16.34 -5.23 -0.64
CA THR A 17 -16.81 -6.05 -1.76
C THR A 17 -16.09 -5.77 -3.07
N ALA A 18 -15.01 -4.95 -3.03
CA ALA A 18 -14.23 -4.61 -4.22
C ALA A 18 -13.70 -5.87 -4.91
N GLU A 19 -13.98 -5.99 -6.19
CA GLU A 19 -13.41 -7.00 -7.06
C GLU A 19 -12.05 -6.50 -7.58
N ILE A 20 -11.01 -7.29 -7.37
CA ILE A 20 -9.66 -6.94 -7.79
C ILE A 20 -9.32 -7.70 -9.08
N LEU A 21 -9.00 -6.95 -10.13
CA LEU A 21 -8.61 -7.48 -11.42
C LEU A 21 -7.09 -7.35 -11.58
N PHE A 22 -6.40 -8.48 -11.67
CA PHE A 22 -4.96 -8.53 -11.94
C PHE A 22 -4.75 -8.64 -13.44
N VAL A 23 -4.19 -7.59 -14.05
CA VAL A 23 -3.99 -7.49 -15.50
C VAL A 23 -2.55 -7.10 -15.82
N GLU A 24 -2.11 -7.42 -17.02
CA GLU A 24 -0.81 -6.96 -17.50
C GLU A 24 -0.78 -5.41 -17.61
N PRO A 25 0.37 -4.77 -17.34
CA PRO A 25 0.45 -3.31 -17.36
C PRO A 25 -0.04 -2.66 -18.64
N GLY A 26 0.20 -3.28 -19.80
CA GLY A 26 -0.27 -2.77 -21.09
C GLY A 26 -1.78 -2.84 -21.31
N GLU A 27 -2.50 -3.61 -20.50
CA GLU A 27 -3.95 -3.81 -20.60
C GLU A 27 -4.75 -2.96 -19.60
N VAL A 28 -4.08 -2.28 -18.68
CA VAL A 28 -4.74 -1.53 -17.59
C VAL A 28 -5.72 -0.49 -18.12
N ALA A 29 -5.33 0.31 -19.11
CA ALA A 29 -6.18 1.34 -19.68
C ALA A 29 -7.42 0.74 -20.37
N ALA A 30 -7.26 -0.34 -21.13
CA ALA A 30 -8.36 -1.02 -21.83
C ALA A 30 -9.35 -1.65 -20.85
N VAL A 31 -8.86 -2.28 -19.79
CA VAL A 31 -9.70 -2.89 -18.74
C VAL A 31 -10.44 -1.81 -17.97
N GLN A 32 -9.76 -0.72 -17.62
CA GLN A 32 -10.40 0.41 -16.96
C GLN A 32 -11.57 0.97 -17.76
N GLU A 33 -11.38 1.16 -19.06
CA GLU A 33 -12.44 1.67 -19.95
C GLU A 33 -13.59 0.66 -20.10
N ARG A 34 -13.28 -0.62 -20.33
CA ARG A 34 -14.29 -1.67 -20.55
C ARG A 34 -15.10 -2.01 -19.31
N GLU A 35 -14.45 -2.11 -18.15
CA GLU A 35 -15.07 -2.55 -16.90
C GLU A 35 -15.49 -1.41 -15.98
N GLY A 36 -15.15 -0.16 -16.30
CA GLY A 36 -15.34 0.96 -15.38
C GLY A 36 -14.49 0.86 -14.11
N ALA A 37 -13.38 0.13 -14.18
CA ALA A 37 -12.50 -0.12 -13.05
C ALA A 37 -11.64 1.09 -12.71
N ILE A 38 -11.20 1.19 -11.45
CA ILE A 38 -10.23 2.18 -11.00
C ILE A 38 -8.86 1.50 -10.97
N SER A 39 -7.90 2.05 -11.68
CA SER A 39 -6.56 1.49 -11.81
C SER A 39 -5.58 2.01 -10.76
N PHE A 40 -4.65 1.17 -10.35
CA PHE A 40 -3.58 1.54 -9.43
C PHE A 40 -2.31 0.73 -9.69
N ASP A 41 -1.20 1.22 -9.17
CA ASP A 41 0.12 0.59 -9.20
C ASP A 41 0.60 0.21 -10.61
N ALA A 42 0.29 1.04 -11.59
CA ALA A 42 0.72 0.88 -12.96
C ALA A 42 1.01 2.24 -13.62
N PRO A 43 1.86 2.30 -14.64
CA PRO A 43 2.07 3.52 -15.40
C PRO A 43 0.76 4.02 -16.02
N GLY A 44 0.45 5.30 -15.84
CA GLY A 44 -0.78 5.91 -16.35
C GLY A 44 -2.06 5.53 -15.61
N ALA A 45 -1.97 4.78 -14.52
CA ALA A 45 -3.11 4.46 -13.67
C ALA A 45 -3.68 5.69 -12.96
N ARG A 46 -4.93 5.59 -12.49
CA ARG A 46 -5.55 6.65 -11.68
C ARG A 46 -4.77 6.90 -10.39
N TYR A 47 -4.24 5.84 -9.78
CA TYR A 47 -3.31 5.88 -8.65
C TYR A 47 -2.00 5.20 -9.06
N PRO A 48 -1.10 5.93 -9.74
CA PRO A 48 0.13 5.32 -10.28
C PRO A 48 1.05 4.82 -9.16
N HIS A 49 2.01 3.98 -9.53
CA HIS A 49 3.04 3.48 -8.62
C HIS A 49 3.77 4.63 -7.89
N LYS A 50 4.08 5.70 -8.61
CA LYS A 50 4.64 6.94 -8.05
C LYS A 50 4.01 8.13 -8.76
N ASP A 51 3.39 9.04 -8.00
CA ASP A 51 2.80 10.24 -8.55
C ASP A 51 3.80 11.39 -8.66
N GLN A 52 3.32 12.57 -9.12
CA GLN A 52 4.17 13.75 -9.29
C GLN A 52 4.71 14.31 -7.95
N GLN A 53 4.06 14.00 -6.83
CA GLN A 53 4.52 14.35 -5.49
C GLN A 53 5.42 13.28 -4.86
N GLY A 54 5.74 12.21 -5.59
CA GLY A 54 6.56 11.12 -5.11
C GLY A 54 5.84 10.10 -4.23
N ARG A 55 4.50 10.12 -4.19
CA ARG A 55 3.70 9.21 -3.36
C ARG A 55 3.39 7.92 -4.09
N CYS A 56 3.47 6.79 -3.38
CA CYS A 56 2.99 5.51 -3.90
C CYS A 56 1.45 5.45 -3.91
N SER A 57 0.88 4.47 -4.60
CA SER A 57 -0.57 4.31 -4.70
C SER A 57 -1.26 4.25 -3.33
N PHE A 58 -0.65 3.58 -2.38
CA PHE A 58 -1.14 3.48 -1.00
C PHE A 58 -1.26 4.86 -0.33
N GLU A 59 -0.20 5.66 -0.42
CA GLU A 59 -0.20 7.02 0.13
C GLU A 59 -1.26 7.91 -0.51
N GLN A 60 -1.40 7.83 -1.84
CA GLN A 60 -2.38 8.61 -2.58
C GLN A 60 -3.80 8.33 -2.08
N LEU A 61 -4.15 7.05 -1.87
CA LEU A 61 -5.45 6.66 -1.36
C LEU A 61 -5.68 7.09 0.09
N VAL A 62 -4.68 6.94 0.95
CA VAL A 62 -4.78 7.39 2.34
C VAL A 62 -4.98 8.90 2.41
N ASP A 63 -4.21 9.67 1.66
CA ASP A 63 -4.30 11.12 1.64
C ASP A 63 -5.65 11.60 1.09
N GLU A 64 -6.18 10.94 0.07
CA GLU A 64 -7.43 11.32 -0.58
C GLU A 64 -8.66 10.91 0.23
N ARG A 65 -8.66 9.73 0.84
CA ARG A 65 -9.85 9.10 1.39
C ARG A 65 -9.83 8.87 2.90
N LEU A 66 -8.66 8.82 3.52
CA LEU A 66 -8.46 8.37 4.90
C LEU A 66 -7.49 9.26 5.69
N ALA A 67 -7.34 10.52 5.28
CA ALA A 67 -6.35 11.44 5.84
C ALA A 67 -6.52 11.70 7.35
N GLY A 68 -7.72 11.50 7.90
CA GLY A 68 -7.99 11.64 9.32
C GLY A 68 -7.45 10.50 10.19
N ASP A 69 -7.11 9.36 9.59
CA ASP A 69 -6.58 8.21 10.32
C ASP A 69 -5.05 8.30 10.45
N ARG A 70 -4.58 8.66 11.63
CA ARG A 70 -3.16 8.80 11.95
C ARG A 70 -2.37 7.51 11.76
N SER A 71 -2.93 6.39 12.19
CA SER A 71 -2.26 5.10 12.10
C SER A 71 -2.11 4.65 10.65
N LEU A 72 -3.11 4.93 9.80
CA LEU A 72 -3.01 4.67 8.37
C LEU A 72 -1.99 5.59 7.68
N ARG A 73 -1.87 6.85 8.10
CA ARG A 73 -0.79 7.72 7.61
C ARG A 73 0.59 7.21 8.00
N SER A 74 0.77 6.75 9.24
CA SER A 74 2.02 6.12 9.67
C SER A 74 2.31 4.84 8.88
N LEU A 75 1.29 4.03 8.62
CA LEU A 75 1.44 2.85 7.77
C LEU A 75 1.83 3.22 6.34
N ALA A 76 1.27 4.31 5.81
CA ALA A 76 1.63 4.81 4.48
C ALA A 76 3.11 5.18 4.36
N GLU A 77 3.69 5.80 5.40
CA GLU A 77 5.14 6.08 5.45
C GLU A 77 5.97 4.79 5.42
N ILE A 78 5.53 3.77 6.13
CA ILE A 78 6.20 2.46 6.15
C ILE A 78 6.12 1.78 4.79
N VAL A 79 4.95 1.76 4.16
CA VAL A 79 4.75 1.18 2.83
C VAL A 79 5.58 1.93 1.79
N HIS A 80 5.62 3.26 1.85
CA HIS A 80 6.47 4.09 0.99
C HIS A 80 7.95 3.70 1.11
N GLY A 81 8.46 3.64 2.34
CA GLY A 81 9.86 3.27 2.57
C GLY A 81 10.21 1.86 2.12
N ALA A 82 9.27 0.92 2.23
CA ALA A 82 9.44 -0.44 1.73
C ALA A 82 9.40 -0.52 0.20
N ASP A 83 8.61 0.33 -0.43
CA ASP A 83 8.46 0.36 -1.89
C ASP A 83 9.59 1.13 -2.59
N PHE A 84 10.14 2.12 -1.92
CA PHE A 84 11.24 2.97 -2.39
C PHE A 84 12.43 2.93 -1.41
N PRO A 85 13.14 1.78 -1.30
CA PRO A 85 14.17 1.59 -0.27
C PRO A 85 15.38 2.51 -0.41
N ASP A 86 15.60 3.10 -1.59
CA ASP A 86 16.69 4.03 -1.85
C ASP A 86 16.38 5.47 -1.41
N GLU A 87 15.16 5.75 -1.01
CA GLU A 87 14.77 7.07 -0.51
C GLU A 87 15.18 7.25 0.96
N SER A 88 15.67 8.45 1.29
CA SER A 88 16.36 8.74 2.57
C SER A 88 15.49 8.71 3.82
N ALA A 89 14.18 8.84 3.68
CA ALA A 89 13.26 8.91 4.82
C ALA A 89 12.56 7.56 5.05
N THR A 90 13.31 6.58 5.55
CA THR A 90 12.73 5.26 5.85
C THR A 90 12.57 5.04 7.35
N THR A 91 11.49 4.35 7.72
CA THR A 91 11.29 3.89 9.09
C THR A 91 11.97 2.53 9.31
N PRO A 92 12.28 2.14 10.56
CA PRO A 92 12.82 0.80 10.83
C PRO A 92 11.90 -0.32 10.33
N GLU A 93 10.59 -0.12 10.44
CA GLU A 93 9.58 -1.07 10.00
C GLU A 93 9.60 -1.25 8.47
N ALA A 94 9.91 -0.19 7.72
CA ALA A 94 9.99 -0.24 6.27
C ALA A 94 11.08 -1.19 5.78
N ALA A 95 12.22 -1.22 6.43
CA ALA A 95 13.32 -2.15 6.09
C ALA A 95 12.88 -3.62 6.29
N GLY A 96 12.18 -3.90 7.40
CA GLY A 96 11.62 -5.23 7.67
C GLY A 96 10.54 -5.62 6.67
N LEU A 97 9.64 -4.71 6.37
CA LEU A 97 8.58 -4.94 5.40
C LEU A 97 9.13 -5.17 3.99
N TRP A 98 10.14 -4.40 3.58
CA TRP A 98 10.85 -4.62 2.32
C TRP A 98 11.45 -6.02 2.27
N ALA A 99 12.19 -6.43 3.31
CA ALA A 99 12.83 -7.74 3.37
C ALA A 99 11.80 -8.88 3.24
N ILE A 100 10.68 -8.79 3.96
CA ILE A 100 9.60 -9.78 3.90
C ILE A 100 9.02 -9.83 2.48
N SER A 101 8.78 -8.68 1.87
CA SER A 101 8.17 -8.59 0.54
C SER A 101 9.04 -9.21 -0.57
N GLN A 102 10.35 -9.21 -0.40
CA GLN A 102 11.26 -9.85 -1.34
C GLN A 102 11.04 -11.36 -1.42
N GLY A 103 10.53 -11.98 -0.36
CA GLY A 103 10.21 -13.39 -0.32
C GLY A 103 8.80 -13.76 -0.80
N PHE A 104 7.92 -12.80 -1.07
CA PHE A 104 6.53 -13.10 -1.44
C PHE A 104 6.42 -14.01 -2.65
N THR A 105 7.16 -13.74 -3.70
CA THR A 105 7.13 -14.52 -4.95
C THR A 105 7.78 -15.89 -4.82
N ASP A 106 8.59 -16.09 -3.79
CA ASP A 106 9.23 -17.38 -3.53
C ASP A 106 8.30 -18.36 -2.80
N VAL A 107 7.32 -17.86 -2.05
CA VAL A 107 6.44 -18.67 -1.21
C VAL A 107 4.97 -18.66 -1.64
N ALA A 108 4.57 -17.76 -2.52
CA ALA A 108 3.22 -17.66 -3.06
C ALA A 108 3.21 -17.95 -4.56
N GLN A 109 2.13 -18.54 -5.05
CA GLN A 109 2.01 -18.96 -6.44
C GLN A 109 1.66 -17.81 -7.39
N ASP A 110 0.86 -16.84 -6.90
CA ASP A 110 0.33 -15.73 -7.69
C ASP A 110 0.02 -14.50 -6.82
N ASP A 111 -0.37 -13.42 -7.47
CA ASP A 111 -0.72 -12.16 -6.80
C ASP A 111 -1.93 -12.30 -5.86
N GLU A 112 -2.90 -13.15 -6.20
CA GLU A 112 -4.07 -13.38 -5.35
C GLU A 112 -3.67 -14.03 -4.02
N GLU A 113 -2.78 -15.01 -4.07
CA GLU A 113 -2.25 -15.66 -2.87
C GLU A 113 -1.40 -14.67 -2.03
N ILE A 114 -0.59 -13.85 -2.68
CA ILE A 114 0.19 -12.79 -2.00
C ILE A 114 -0.75 -11.86 -1.24
N VAL A 115 -1.77 -11.34 -1.90
CA VAL A 115 -2.76 -10.43 -1.28
C VAL A 115 -3.44 -11.10 -0.09
N ALA A 116 -3.92 -12.32 -0.25
CA ALA A 116 -4.62 -13.05 0.81
C ALA A 116 -3.75 -13.28 2.04
N ARG A 117 -2.49 -13.70 1.83
CA ARG A 117 -1.56 -13.99 2.93
C ARG A 117 -0.98 -12.74 3.57
N ALA A 118 -0.71 -11.71 2.77
CA ALA A 118 -0.17 -10.44 3.26
C ALA A 118 -1.17 -9.63 4.09
N ALA A 119 -2.46 -9.92 4.00
CA ALA A 119 -3.49 -9.25 4.80
C ALA A 119 -3.20 -9.34 6.31
N PHE A 120 -2.78 -10.48 6.80
CA PHE A 120 -2.39 -10.66 8.20
C PHE A 120 -1.20 -9.76 8.58
N LEU A 121 -0.25 -9.59 7.69
CA LEU A 121 0.91 -8.73 7.91
C LEU A 121 0.50 -7.27 8.09
N TYR A 122 -0.35 -6.75 7.20
CA TYR A 122 -0.81 -5.36 7.29
C TYR A 122 -1.76 -5.13 8.46
N ASP A 123 -2.65 -6.07 8.76
CA ASP A 123 -3.50 -6.03 9.96
C ASP A 123 -2.65 -5.96 11.22
N SER A 124 -1.60 -6.78 11.30
CA SER A 124 -0.70 -6.84 12.47
C SER A 124 0.08 -5.54 12.63
N LEU A 125 0.60 -5.00 11.52
CA LEU A 125 1.36 -3.75 11.54
C LEU A 125 0.48 -2.57 11.93
N LEU A 126 -0.74 -2.49 11.42
CA LEU A 126 -1.70 -1.45 11.79
C LEU A 126 -2.08 -1.55 13.26
N ALA A 127 -2.33 -2.76 13.79
CA ALA A 127 -2.62 -2.96 15.21
C ALA A 127 -1.48 -2.50 16.10
N HIS A 128 -0.23 -2.75 15.68
CA HIS A 128 0.96 -2.26 16.38
C HIS A 128 1.01 -0.72 16.38
N LEU A 129 0.77 -0.09 15.25
CA LEU A 129 0.78 1.37 15.13
C LEU A 129 -0.31 2.03 15.98
N ARG A 130 -1.49 1.42 16.07
CA ARG A 130 -2.59 1.92 16.90
C ARG A 130 -2.33 1.87 18.40
N ARG A 131 -1.42 1.04 18.85
CA ARG A 131 -0.98 0.96 20.25
C ARG A 131 0.09 1.99 20.62
N ARG A 132 0.74 2.60 19.64
CA ARG A 132 1.78 3.60 19.91
C ARG A 132 1.14 4.84 20.54
N PRO A 133 1.66 5.32 21.71
CA PRO A 133 1.23 6.59 22.26
C PRO A 133 1.55 7.70 21.27
N GLU A 134 0.77 8.78 21.34
CA GLU A 134 1.07 9.97 20.56
C GLU A 134 2.47 10.48 20.91
N ARG A 135 3.30 10.64 19.89
CA ARG A 135 4.58 11.33 20.09
C ARG A 135 4.29 12.78 20.47
N THR A 136 4.81 13.18 21.63
CA THR A 136 4.69 14.57 22.07
C THR A 136 5.45 15.49 21.13
N ALA A 137 5.11 16.79 21.16
CA ALA A 137 5.83 17.77 20.33
C ALA A 137 7.34 17.79 20.61
N ARG A 138 7.78 17.41 21.82
CA ARG A 138 9.20 17.30 22.21
C ARG A 138 9.91 16.14 21.52
N GLU A 139 9.20 15.04 21.24
CA GLU A 139 9.79 13.85 20.59
C GLU A 139 9.85 13.99 19.07
N ARG A 140 9.19 15.01 18.52
CA ARG A 140 9.19 15.31 17.07
C ARG A 140 10.24 16.35 16.68
N ALA A 141 10.82 16.99 17.66
CA ALA A 141 11.82 18.06 17.43
C ALA A 141 13.21 17.49 17.10
#